data_34980edbd605524061159c6928e8b8bc
#
_entry.id   34980edbd605524061159c6928e8b8bc
#
_cell.length_a   1.000
_cell.length_b   1.000
_cell.length_c   1.000
_cell.angle_alpha   90.00
_cell.angle_beta   90.00
_cell.angle_gamma   90.00
#
_symmetry.space_group_name_H-M   'P 1'
#
loop_
_entity.id
_entity.type
_entity.pdbx_description
1 polymer ?
#
loop_
_entity_poly.entity_id
_entity_poly.type
_entity_poly.pdbx_seq_one_letter_code
_entity_poly.pdbx_strand_id
1 'polypeptide(L)'
;MKGDKRMAKYIAKRVALAIVTLLVLTSVVFVLVRLMPGDPFSSDKMTPEIKANLEAYYGLDKPLAEQYITYMKNVLHGDLGYSMKYESQTVNRIIADSFPYSADLGVRSLCFALFFGLILGIVAALNRGKKLDFVCILIAIIGTSIPDFIMGSVLQYFFGIKWQILPVAQYTSFKHTILPSIAVGFYTCLLYTSDAADEA
;
A
#
# COMPACT_ATOMS: atom_id res chain seq x y z
N MET A 1 -11.24 -29.34 21.25
CA MET A 1 -11.89 -28.24 22.01
C MET A 1 -10.97 -27.30 22.80
N LYS A 2 -9.85 -27.74 23.44
CA LYS A 2 -8.92 -26.80 24.14
C LYS A 2 -8.05 -25.96 23.17
N GLY A 3 -7.70 -26.47 21.98
CA GLY A 3 -6.93 -25.74 20.97
C GLY A 3 -7.71 -24.60 20.35
N ASP A 4 -8.99 -24.81 20.12
CA ASP A 4 -9.90 -23.87 19.45
C ASP A 4 -10.12 -22.59 20.29
N LYS A 5 -10.27 -22.74 21.61
CA LYS A 5 -10.39 -21.62 22.55
C LYS A 5 -9.10 -20.78 22.67
N ARG A 6 -7.93 -21.42 22.53
CA ARG A 6 -6.64 -20.70 22.53
C ARG A 6 -6.46 -19.88 21.25
N MET A 7 -6.84 -20.44 20.10
CA MET A 7 -6.77 -19.77 18.81
C MET A 7 -7.74 -18.57 18.75
N ALA A 8 -8.99 -18.77 19.20
CA ALA A 8 -9.97 -17.69 19.30
C ALA A 8 -9.48 -16.55 20.21
N LYS A 9 -8.93 -16.85 21.38
CA LYS A 9 -8.35 -15.85 22.29
C LYS A 9 -7.15 -15.11 21.67
N TYR A 10 -6.30 -15.82 20.93
CA TYR A 10 -5.16 -15.21 20.23
C TYR A 10 -5.63 -14.24 19.15
N ILE A 11 -6.59 -14.67 18.31
CA ILE A 11 -7.19 -13.83 17.26
C ILE A 11 -7.86 -12.60 17.87
N ALA A 12 -8.69 -12.80 18.89
CA ALA A 12 -9.37 -11.69 19.59
C ALA A 12 -8.38 -10.68 20.16
N LYS A 13 -7.28 -11.13 20.77
CA LYS A 13 -6.21 -10.25 21.28
C LYS A 13 -5.55 -9.47 20.14
N ARG A 14 -5.26 -10.12 19.01
CA ARG A 14 -4.65 -9.48 17.84
C ARG A 14 -5.57 -8.41 17.24
N VAL A 15 -6.86 -8.75 17.09
CA VAL A 15 -7.87 -7.81 16.58
C VAL A 15 -8.02 -6.61 17.54
N ALA A 16 -8.12 -6.85 18.85
CA ALA A 16 -8.20 -5.79 19.84
C ALA A 16 -6.98 -4.87 19.79
N LEU A 17 -5.76 -5.43 19.71
CA LEU A 17 -4.54 -4.64 19.55
C LEU A 17 -4.54 -3.83 18.26
N ALA A 18 -4.98 -4.41 17.14
CA ALA A 18 -5.08 -3.69 15.87
C ALA A 18 -6.05 -2.50 15.95
N ILE A 19 -7.22 -2.70 16.56
CA ILE A 19 -8.20 -1.63 16.78
C ILE A 19 -7.61 -0.51 17.66
N VAL A 20 -6.97 -0.86 18.77
CA VAL A 20 -6.32 0.12 19.66
C VAL A 20 -5.22 0.89 18.91
N THR A 21 -4.38 0.20 18.15
CA THR A 21 -3.33 0.84 17.34
C THR A 21 -3.91 1.81 16.31
N LEU A 22 -4.98 1.41 15.62
CA LEU A 22 -5.67 2.27 14.66
C LEU A 22 -6.28 3.51 15.35
N LEU A 23 -6.92 3.34 16.49
CA LEU A 23 -7.49 4.44 17.26
C LEU A 23 -6.39 5.42 17.71
N VAL A 24 -5.30 4.92 18.25
CA VAL A 24 -4.15 5.76 18.67
C VAL A 24 -3.57 6.50 17.47
N LEU A 25 -3.31 5.79 16.36
CA LEU A 25 -2.77 6.40 15.14
C LEU A 25 -3.68 7.49 14.60
N THR A 26 -4.98 7.21 14.50
CA THR A 26 -5.99 8.17 14.03
C THR A 26 -6.05 9.39 14.94
N SER A 27 -5.98 9.20 16.26
CA SER A 27 -5.97 10.30 17.24
C SER A 27 -4.72 11.16 17.12
N VAL A 28 -3.56 10.53 16.99
CA VAL A 28 -2.28 11.25 16.80
C VAL A 28 -2.31 12.07 15.51
N VAL A 29 -2.74 11.47 14.40
CA VAL A 29 -2.86 12.18 13.11
C VAL A 29 -3.84 13.35 13.21
N PHE A 30 -5.01 13.14 13.85
CA PHE A 30 -5.97 14.22 14.09
C PHE A 30 -5.32 15.41 14.82
N VAL A 31 -4.62 15.15 15.91
CA VAL A 31 -3.94 16.20 16.70
C VAL A 31 -2.85 16.88 15.87
N LEU A 32 -2.01 16.11 15.17
CA LEU A 32 -0.93 16.67 14.35
C LEU A 32 -1.46 17.59 13.25
N VAL A 33 -2.51 17.19 12.55
CA VAL A 33 -3.13 18.03 11.49
C VAL A 33 -3.67 19.34 12.08
N ARG A 34 -4.20 19.31 13.30
CA ARG A 34 -4.73 20.53 13.97
C ARG A 34 -3.64 21.43 14.56
N LEU A 35 -2.47 20.87 14.85
CA LEU A 35 -1.32 21.65 15.32
C LEU A 35 -0.49 22.24 14.19
N MET A 36 -0.70 21.82 12.96
CA MET A 36 0.00 22.39 11.79
C MET A 36 -0.39 23.87 11.62
N PRO A 37 0.61 24.75 11.45
CA PRO A 37 0.33 26.15 11.17
C PRO A 37 -0.30 26.29 9.77
N GLY A 38 -1.35 27.10 9.67
CA GLY A 38 -2.14 27.33 8.46
C GLY A 38 -3.53 26.72 8.53
N ASP A 39 -4.37 27.10 7.57
CA ASP A 39 -5.71 26.52 7.42
C ASP A 39 -5.60 25.34 6.44
N PRO A 40 -5.78 24.08 6.88
CA PRO A 40 -5.66 22.92 6.02
C PRO A 40 -6.70 22.88 4.88
N PHE A 41 -7.73 23.74 4.97
CA PHE A 41 -8.77 23.89 3.97
C PHE A 41 -8.59 25.17 3.12
N SER A 42 -7.50 25.93 3.32
CA SER A 42 -7.19 27.08 2.48
C SER A 42 -6.54 26.62 1.17
N SER A 43 -7.32 26.63 0.10
CA SER A 43 -6.83 26.52 -1.27
C SER A 43 -7.20 27.81 -2.00
N ASP A 44 -6.29 28.36 -2.81
CA ASP A 44 -6.54 29.56 -3.63
C ASP A 44 -7.73 29.42 -4.59
N LYS A 45 -8.21 28.18 -4.77
CA LYS A 45 -9.34 27.82 -5.64
C LYS A 45 -10.64 27.60 -4.89
N MET A 46 -10.63 27.61 -3.55
CA MET A 46 -11.79 27.31 -2.74
C MET A 46 -12.70 28.51 -2.62
N THR A 47 -13.96 28.37 -3.02
CA THR A 47 -14.95 29.44 -2.83
C THR A 47 -15.30 29.59 -1.35
N PRO A 48 -15.67 30.81 -0.90
CA PRO A 48 -16.07 31.03 0.49
C PRO A 48 -17.23 30.10 0.96
N GLU A 49 -18.12 29.76 0.04
CA GLU A 49 -19.25 28.87 0.29
C GLU A 49 -18.81 27.42 0.55
N ILE A 50 -17.86 26.89 -0.24
CA ILE A 50 -17.29 25.56 -0.03
C ILE A 50 -16.55 25.50 1.29
N LYS A 51 -15.81 26.56 1.62
CA LYS A 51 -15.09 26.66 2.90
C LYS A 51 -16.07 26.64 4.08
N ALA A 52 -17.14 27.43 4.05
CA ALA A 52 -18.15 27.47 5.10
C ALA A 52 -18.83 26.09 5.29
N ASN A 53 -19.11 25.38 4.20
CA ASN A 53 -19.68 24.03 4.26
C ASN A 53 -18.73 23.02 4.90
N LEU A 54 -17.44 23.09 4.60
CA LEU A 54 -16.40 22.24 5.22
C LEU A 54 -16.22 22.58 6.70
N GLU A 55 -16.18 23.86 7.05
CA GLU A 55 -16.10 24.31 8.44
C GLU A 55 -17.30 23.80 9.25
N ALA A 56 -18.50 23.89 8.71
CA ALA A 56 -19.70 23.34 9.35
C ALA A 56 -19.68 21.82 9.46
N TYR A 57 -19.22 21.12 8.42
CA TYR A 57 -19.13 19.64 8.39
C TYR A 57 -18.14 19.10 9.44
N TYR A 58 -16.97 19.72 9.57
CA TYR A 58 -15.95 19.32 10.54
C TYR A 58 -16.14 19.95 11.92
N GLY A 59 -17.05 20.92 12.04
CA GLY A 59 -17.28 21.68 13.27
C GLY A 59 -16.03 22.45 13.70
N LEU A 60 -15.35 23.12 12.76
CA LEU A 60 -14.08 23.79 13.04
C LEU A 60 -14.21 24.98 13.97
N ASP A 61 -15.42 25.50 14.13
CA ASP A 61 -15.84 26.53 15.08
C ASP A 61 -15.94 26.03 16.52
N LYS A 62 -15.93 24.69 16.72
CA LYS A 62 -16.15 24.06 18.01
C LYS A 62 -14.84 23.74 18.74
N PRO A 63 -14.90 23.49 20.07
CA PRO A 63 -13.73 23.01 20.82
C PRO A 63 -13.14 21.73 20.24
N LEU A 64 -11.81 21.56 20.29
CA LEU A 64 -11.09 20.40 19.72
C LEU A 64 -11.66 19.05 20.15
N ALA A 65 -12.14 18.94 21.38
CA ALA A 65 -12.76 17.70 21.88
C ALA A 65 -14.03 17.34 21.10
N GLU A 66 -14.88 18.33 20.78
CA GLU A 66 -16.10 18.10 20.00
C GLU A 66 -15.79 17.77 18.54
N GLN A 67 -14.78 18.44 17.95
CA GLN A 67 -14.30 18.13 16.62
C GLN A 67 -13.81 16.67 16.55
N TYR A 68 -13.05 16.23 17.55
CA TYR A 68 -12.55 14.85 17.64
C TYR A 68 -13.68 13.84 17.73
N ILE A 69 -14.68 14.09 18.60
CA ILE A 69 -15.84 13.21 18.74
C ILE A 69 -16.63 13.11 17.43
N THR A 70 -16.84 14.25 16.76
CA THR A 70 -17.53 14.30 15.46
C THR A 70 -16.76 13.49 14.41
N TYR A 71 -15.45 13.71 14.32
CA TYR A 71 -14.56 12.99 13.41
C TYR A 71 -14.61 11.48 13.68
N MET A 72 -14.48 11.05 14.93
CA MET A 72 -14.53 9.63 15.28
C MET A 72 -15.88 9.00 15.00
N LYS A 73 -16.99 9.71 15.21
CA LYS A 73 -18.33 9.24 14.83
C LYS A 73 -18.42 9.02 13.32
N ASN A 74 -17.98 9.97 12.52
CA ASN A 74 -18.00 9.86 11.06
C ASN A 74 -17.17 8.66 10.59
N VAL A 75 -15.95 8.49 11.09
CA VAL A 75 -15.08 7.34 10.78
C VAL A 75 -15.76 6.01 11.14
N LEU A 76 -16.42 5.91 12.30
CA LEU A 76 -17.14 4.69 12.70
C LEU A 76 -18.36 4.39 11.81
N HIS A 77 -18.93 5.39 11.16
CA HIS A 77 -19.99 5.21 10.15
C HIS A 77 -19.44 5.00 8.72
N GLY A 78 -18.12 4.91 8.59
CA GLY A 78 -17.45 4.72 7.30
C GLY A 78 -17.31 5.99 6.47
N ASP A 79 -17.57 7.16 7.04
CA ASP A 79 -17.36 8.45 6.41
C ASP A 79 -15.98 8.99 6.78
N LEU A 80 -15.06 8.97 5.81
CA LEU A 80 -13.67 9.42 5.97
C LEU A 80 -13.49 10.92 5.64
N GLY A 81 -14.58 11.61 5.30
CA GLY A 81 -14.60 13.03 5.02
C GLY A 81 -14.13 13.42 3.62
N TYR A 82 -13.78 14.68 3.47
CA TYR A 82 -13.36 15.27 2.21
C TYR A 82 -11.83 15.30 2.08
N SER A 83 -11.34 15.20 0.86
CA SER A 83 -9.91 15.29 0.56
C SER A 83 -9.43 16.74 0.68
N MET A 84 -8.32 16.93 1.39
CA MET A 84 -7.63 18.22 1.43
C MET A 84 -6.84 18.52 0.14
N LYS A 85 -6.57 17.49 -0.67
CA LYS A 85 -5.78 17.61 -1.90
C LYS A 85 -6.64 17.74 -3.15
N TYR A 86 -7.75 17.00 -3.19
CA TYR A 86 -8.66 16.98 -4.35
C TYR A 86 -9.96 17.66 -3.99
N GLU A 87 -10.20 18.81 -4.61
CA GLU A 87 -11.39 19.63 -4.37
C GLU A 87 -12.66 18.84 -4.68
N SER A 88 -13.67 19.00 -3.84
CA SER A 88 -15.01 18.39 -3.99
C SER A 88 -15.04 16.86 -4.04
N GLN A 89 -13.97 16.17 -3.66
CA GLN A 89 -13.94 14.71 -3.59
C GLN A 89 -13.90 14.20 -2.15
N THR A 90 -14.73 13.20 -1.86
CA THR A 90 -14.65 12.49 -0.59
C THR A 90 -13.50 11.46 -0.63
N VAL A 91 -12.88 11.25 0.53
CA VAL A 91 -11.82 10.22 0.68
C VAL A 91 -12.35 8.83 0.32
N ASN A 92 -13.60 8.54 0.69
CA ASN A 92 -14.28 7.28 0.35
C ASN A 92 -14.33 7.05 -1.16
N ARG A 93 -14.65 8.09 -1.94
CA ARG A 93 -14.70 8.00 -3.39
C ARG A 93 -13.31 7.76 -3.98
N ILE A 94 -12.31 8.51 -3.51
CA ILE A 94 -10.92 8.34 -3.97
C ILE A 94 -10.44 6.91 -3.71
N ILE A 95 -10.76 6.35 -2.52
CA ILE A 95 -10.41 4.97 -2.20
C ILE A 95 -11.16 4.01 -3.12
N ALA A 96 -12.49 4.17 -3.28
CA ALA A 96 -13.29 3.30 -4.14
C ALA A 96 -12.83 3.30 -5.58
N ASP A 97 -12.44 4.45 -6.12
CA ASP A 97 -11.96 4.59 -7.49
C ASP A 97 -10.54 4.03 -7.67
N SER A 98 -9.67 4.12 -6.65
CA SER A 98 -8.25 3.72 -6.74
C SER A 98 -7.98 2.28 -6.28
N PHE A 99 -8.76 1.78 -5.32
CA PHE A 99 -8.55 0.45 -4.71
C PHE A 99 -8.59 -0.70 -5.72
N PRO A 100 -9.52 -0.76 -6.71
CA PRO A 100 -9.56 -1.84 -7.69
C PRO A 100 -8.24 -1.97 -8.47
N TYR A 101 -7.65 -0.86 -8.87
CA TYR A 101 -6.36 -0.85 -9.59
C TYR A 101 -5.20 -1.32 -8.70
N SER A 102 -5.17 -0.86 -7.46
CA SER A 102 -4.16 -1.28 -6.49
C SER A 102 -4.29 -2.75 -6.13
N ALA A 103 -5.51 -3.25 -5.98
CA ALA A 103 -5.79 -4.66 -5.69
C ALA A 103 -5.40 -5.56 -6.88
N ASP A 104 -5.77 -5.19 -8.10
CA ASP A 104 -5.40 -5.95 -9.30
C ASP A 104 -3.88 -6.01 -9.47
N LEU A 105 -3.19 -4.86 -9.33
CA LEU A 105 -1.73 -4.81 -9.37
C LEU A 105 -1.10 -5.66 -8.27
N GLY A 106 -1.60 -5.56 -7.03
CA GLY A 106 -1.11 -6.32 -5.89
C GLY A 106 -1.24 -7.83 -6.09
N VAL A 107 -2.39 -8.30 -6.56
CA VAL A 107 -2.61 -9.73 -6.85
C VAL A 107 -1.67 -10.22 -7.95
N ARG A 108 -1.51 -9.47 -9.04
CA ARG A 108 -0.60 -9.84 -10.14
C ARG A 108 0.85 -9.87 -9.70
N SER A 109 1.28 -8.86 -8.93
CA SER A 109 2.64 -8.80 -8.37
C SER A 109 2.90 -9.98 -7.42
N LEU A 110 1.91 -10.34 -6.59
CA LEU A 110 2.02 -11.48 -5.68
C LEU A 110 2.08 -12.81 -6.46
N CYS A 111 1.25 -13.00 -7.49
CA CYS A 111 1.32 -14.17 -8.35
C CYS A 111 2.68 -14.30 -9.03
N PHE A 112 3.21 -13.18 -9.56
CA PHE A 112 4.55 -13.13 -10.13
C PHE A 112 5.61 -13.51 -9.10
N ALA A 113 5.57 -12.89 -7.93
CA ALA A 113 6.54 -13.13 -6.86
C ALA A 113 6.55 -14.58 -6.39
N LEU A 114 5.37 -15.16 -6.14
CA LEU A 114 5.24 -16.56 -5.72
C LEU A 114 5.72 -17.53 -6.81
N PHE A 115 5.31 -17.32 -8.05
CA PHE A 115 5.69 -18.21 -9.14
C PHE A 115 7.20 -18.23 -9.37
N PHE A 116 7.81 -17.08 -9.56
CA PHE A 116 9.25 -17.00 -9.83
C PHE A 116 10.10 -17.21 -8.57
N GLY A 117 9.65 -16.73 -7.41
CA GLY A 117 10.35 -16.90 -6.14
C GLY A 117 10.45 -18.37 -5.73
N LEU A 118 9.34 -19.12 -5.84
CA LEU A 118 9.36 -20.55 -5.55
C LEU A 118 10.24 -21.33 -6.53
N ILE A 119 10.19 -21.04 -7.82
CA ILE A 119 11.06 -21.69 -8.81
C ILE A 119 12.53 -21.44 -8.47
N LEU A 120 12.92 -20.18 -8.25
CA LEU A 120 14.29 -19.83 -7.92
C LEU A 120 14.72 -20.44 -6.58
N GLY A 121 13.85 -20.41 -5.56
CA GLY A 121 14.10 -21.01 -4.25
C GLY A 121 14.30 -22.53 -4.34
N ILE A 122 13.44 -23.25 -5.08
CA ILE A 122 13.59 -24.70 -5.31
C ILE A 122 14.90 -25.00 -6.06
N VAL A 123 15.25 -24.21 -7.08
CA VAL A 123 16.50 -24.38 -7.82
C VAL A 123 17.71 -24.17 -6.90
N ALA A 124 17.69 -23.16 -6.05
CA ALA A 124 18.73 -22.91 -5.06
C ALA A 124 18.85 -24.07 -4.07
N ALA A 125 17.75 -24.50 -3.48
CA ALA A 125 17.69 -25.59 -2.52
C ALA A 125 18.21 -26.91 -3.09
N LEU A 126 17.78 -27.31 -4.29
CA LEU A 126 18.23 -28.54 -4.97
C LEU A 126 19.73 -28.49 -5.38
N ASN A 127 20.32 -27.31 -5.46
CA ASN A 127 21.71 -27.13 -5.82
C ASN A 127 22.56 -26.54 -4.69
N ARG A 128 22.14 -26.72 -3.45
CA ARG A 128 22.78 -26.16 -2.25
C ARG A 128 24.30 -26.44 -2.25
N GLY A 129 25.07 -25.37 -2.06
CA GLY A 129 26.54 -25.41 -2.09
C GLY A 129 27.17 -25.53 -3.49
N LYS A 130 26.37 -25.53 -4.57
CA LYS A 130 26.87 -25.53 -5.96
C LYS A 130 26.82 -24.13 -6.57
N LYS A 131 27.39 -23.99 -7.78
CA LYS A 131 27.43 -22.71 -8.51
C LYS A 131 26.04 -22.08 -8.76
N LEU A 132 25.01 -22.91 -8.98
CA LEU A 132 23.63 -22.42 -9.21
C LEU A 132 23.03 -21.80 -7.95
N ASP A 133 23.27 -22.38 -6.79
CA ASP A 133 22.84 -21.83 -5.50
C ASP A 133 23.48 -20.44 -5.30
N PHE A 134 24.79 -20.35 -5.47
CA PHE A 134 25.48 -19.05 -5.38
C PHE A 134 24.93 -18.00 -6.35
N VAL A 135 24.58 -18.38 -7.59
CA VAL A 135 23.99 -17.47 -8.57
C VAL A 135 22.61 -17.01 -8.13
N CYS A 136 21.75 -17.90 -7.62
CA CYS A 136 20.42 -17.56 -7.12
C CYS A 136 20.51 -16.57 -5.94
N ILE A 137 21.40 -16.85 -4.97
CA ILE A 137 21.63 -15.96 -3.82
C ILE A 137 22.16 -14.60 -4.28
N LEU A 138 23.11 -14.57 -5.20
CA LEU A 138 23.66 -13.31 -5.74
C LEU A 138 22.59 -12.46 -6.43
N ILE A 139 21.72 -13.10 -7.24
CA ILE A 139 20.56 -12.43 -7.85
C ILE A 139 19.62 -11.88 -6.78
N ALA A 140 19.35 -12.66 -5.73
CA ALA A 140 18.50 -12.23 -4.63
C ALA A 140 19.08 -11.01 -3.91
N ILE A 141 20.36 -11.03 -3.54
CA ILE A 141 21.02 -9.91 -2.85
C ILE A 141 21.03 -8.64 -3.72
N ILE A 142 21.44 -8.76 -4.98
CA ILE A 142 21.47 -7.62 -5.91
C ILE A 142 20.06 -7.05 -6.10
N GLY A 143 19.09 -7.92 -6.33
CA GLY A 143 17.74 -7.49 -6.62
C GLY A 143 17.02 -6.89 -5.41
N THR A 144 17.23 -7.39 -4.19
CA THR A 144 16.67 -6.79 -2.97
C THR A 144 17.33 -5.45 -2.62
N SER A 145 18.53 -5.18 -3.15
CA SER A 145 19.21 -3.91 -2.97
C SER A 145 18.72 -2.80 -3.92
N ILE A 146 17.98 -3.15 -4.97
CA ILE A 146 17.46 -2.19 -5.96
C ILE A 146 16.07 -1.71 -5.51
N PRO A 147 15.86 -0.40 -5.25
CA PRO A 147 14.53 0.14 -4.96
C PRO A 147 13.54 -0.09 -6.12
N ASP A 148 12.28 -0.40 -5.79
CA ASP A 148 11.23 -0.76 -6.76
C ASP A 148 11.04 0.29 -7.86
N PHE A 149 11.14 1.58 -7.53
CA PHE A 149 10.97 2.66 -8.51
C PHE A 149 12.12 2.71 -9.53
N ILE A 150 13.34 2.31 -9.14
CA ILE A 150 14.47 2.18 -10.07
C ILE A 150 14.24 0.98 -10.97
N MET A 151 13.85 -0.16 -10.41
CA MET A 151 13.49 -1.34 -11.20
C MET A 151 12.39 -1.01 -12.21
N GLY A 152 11.33 -0.32 -11.78
CA GLY A 152 10.25 0.12 -12.66
C GLY A 152 10.76 1.00 -13.81
N SER A 153 11.63 1.97 -13.53
CA SER A 153 12.21 2.85 -14.53
C SER A 153 13.09 2.11 -15.53
N VAL A 154 13.90 1.17 -15.06
CA VAL A 154 14.75 0.32 -15.91
C VAL A 154 13.91 -0.56 -16.83
N LEU A 155 12.87 -1.21 -16.30
CA LEU A 155 11.95 -2.03 -17.09
C LEU A 155 11.21 -1.19 -18.14
N GLN A 156 10.71 0.00 -17.77
CA GLN A 156 10.08 0.92 -18.73
C GLN A 156 11.02 1.36 -19.83
N TYR A 157 12.27 1.68 -19.49
CA TYR A 157 13.26 2.09 -20.49
C TYR A 157 13.55 0.98 -21.50
N PHE A 158 13.87 -0.23 -21.04
CA PHE A 158 14.21 -1.32 -21.95
C PHE A 158 13.01 -1.87 -22.70
N PHE A 159 11.95 -2.27 -22.01
CA PHE A 159 10.80 -2.95 -22.61
C PHE A 159 9.79 -2.01 -23.25
N GLY A 160 9.70 -0.78 -22.73
CA GLY A 160 8.74 0.18 -23.24
C GLY A 160 9.30 1.14 -24.28
N ILE A 161 10.47 1.73 -24.01
CA ILE A 161 11.04 2.80 -24.86
C ILE A 161 12.00 2.19 -25.91
N LYS A 162 12.98 1.39 -25.47
CA LYS A 162 14.04 0.90 -26.36
C LYS A 162 13.57 -0.23 -27.27
N TRP A 163 12.90 -1.23 -26.73
CA TRP A 163 12.41 -2.39 -27.50
C TRP A 163 10.94 -2.28 -27.93
N GLN A 164 10.19 -1.40 -27.33
CA GLN A 164 8.76 -1.13 -27.65
C GLN A 164 7.87 -2.39 -27.64
N ILE A 165 8.17 -3.32 -26.73
CA ILE A 165 7.46 -4.60 -26.60
C ILE A 165 6.21 -4.44 -25.74
N LEU A 166 6.31 -3.60 -24.67
CA LEU A 166 5.25 -3.39 -23.69
C LEU A 166 4.96 -1.89 -23.53
N PRO A 167 3.70 -1.53 -23.27
CA PRO A 167 3.31 -0.13 -23.05
C PRO A 167 3.85 0.39 -21.72
N VAL A 168 4.24 1.68 -21.67
CA VAL A 168 4.83 2.33 -20.49
C VAL A 168 3.86 3.12 -19.65
N ALA A 169 2.67 3.42 -20.16
CA ALA A 169 1.68 4.29 -19.49
C ALA A 169 0.28 3.79 -19.74
N GLN A 170 -0.67 4.35 -18.96
CA GLN A 170 -2.10 4.00 -18.95
C GLN A 170 -2.40 2.66 -18.26
N TYR A 171 -3.70 2.35 -18.12
CA TYR A 171 -4.20 1.11 -17.53
C TYR A 171 -5.45 0.66 -18.32
N THR A 172 -5.24 0.27 -19.58
CA THR A 172 -6.35 -0.06 -20.49
C THR A 172 -6.41 -1.53 -20.88
N SER A 173 -5.31 -2.26 -20.70
CA SER A 173 -5.25 -3.69 -21.00
C SER A 173 -4.26 -4.42 -20.11
N PHE A 174 -4.32 -5.75 -20.12
CA PHE A 174 -3.39 -6.61 -19.38
C PHE A 174 -1.91 -6.27 -19.62
N LYS A 175 -1.54 -5.89 -20.84
CA LYS A 175 -0.14 -5.56 -21.18
C LYS A 175 0.42 -4.38 -20.37
N HIS A 176 -0.45 -3.42 -19.97
CA HIS A 176 -0.04 -2.26 -19.18
C HIS A 176 0.29 -2.61 -17.72
N THR A 177 -0.19 -3.75 -17.23
CA THR A 177 0.05 -4.20 -15.85
C THR A 177 1.31 -5.04 -15.70
N ILE A 178 1.89 -5.54 -16.80
CA ILE A 178 3.04 -6.46 -16.75
C ILE A 178 4.26 -5.80 -16.12
N LEU A 179 4.71 -4.67 -16.66
CA LEU A 179 5.91 -3.99 -16.13
C LEU A 179 5.75 -3.55 -14.67
N PRO A 180 4.64 -2.89 -14.28
CA PRO A 180 4.41 -2.56 -12.89
C PRO A 180 4.34 -3.77 -11.97
N SER A 181 3.69 -4.87 -12.40
CA SER A 181 3.60 -6.10 -11.59
C SER A 181 4.95 -6.74 -11.36
N ILE A 182 5.82 -6.75 -12.38
CA ILE A 182 7.20 -7.23 -12.25
C ILE A 182 7.97 -6.32 -11.29
N ALA A 183 7.91 -5.00 -11.46
CA ALA A 183 8.64 -4.07 -10.63
C ALA A 183 8.30 -4.21 -9.14
N VAL A 184 6.99 -4.24 -8.80
CA VAL A 184 6.51 -4.39 -7.42
C VAL A 184 6.74 -5.80 -6.90
N GLY A 185 6.55 -6.82 -7.73
CA GLY A 185 6.71 -8.23 -7.33
C GLY A 185 8.16 -8.69 -7.24
N PHE A 186 9.10 -7.97 -7.85
CA PHE A 186 10.49 -8.40 -7.95
C PHE A 186 11.17 -8.52 -6.59
N TYR A 187 11.08 -7.51 -5.76
CA TYR A 187 11.60 -7.54 -4.40
C TYR A 187 11.02 -8.71 -3.59
N THR A 188 9.69 -8.86 -3.61
CA THR A 188 8.99 -9.93 -2.91
C THR A 188 9.39 -11.32 -3.45
N CYS A 189 9.55 -11.47 -4.76
CA CYS A 189 10.04 -12.67 -5.41
C CYS A 189 11.40 -13.10 -4.83
N LEU A 190 12.33 -12.18 -4.71
CA LEU A 190 13.68 -12.45 -4.25
C LEU A 190 13.73 -12.75 -2.74
N LEU A 191 12.86 -12.14 -1.95
CA LEU A 191 12.70 -12.44 -0.53
C LEU A 191 12.25 -13.90 -0.34
N TYR A 192 11.22 -14.35 -1.07
CA TYR A 192 10.78 -15.76 -1.04
C TYR A 192 11.84 -16.73 -1.54
N THR A 193 12.70 -16.32 -2.48
CA THR A 193 13.83 -17.16 -2.92
C THR A 193 14.83 -17.40 -1.79
N SER A 194 15.17 -16.35 -1.03
CA SER A 194 16.08 -16.44 0.11
C SER A 194 15.50 -17.32 1.22
N ASP A 195 14.25 -17.05 1.64
CA ASP A 195 13.59 -17.82 2.70
C ASP A 195 13.46 -19.31 2.35
N ALA A 196 13.07 -19.63 1.11
CA ALA A 196 12.97 -21.01 0.64
C ALA A 196 14.32 -21.75 0.56
N ALA A 197 15.40 -21.01 0.29
CA ALA A 197 16.76 -21.59 0.28
C ALA A 197 17.30 -21.85 1.69
N ASP A 198 16.90 -21.03 2.68
CA ASP A 198 17.35 -21.16 4.07
C ASP A 198 16.60 -22.26 4.82
N GLU A 199 15.33 -22.54 4.47
CA GLU A 199 14.51 -23.58 5.09
C GLU A 199 14.75 -25.01 4.53
N ALA A 200 15.52 -25.16 3.45
CA ALA A 200 15.82 -26.43 2.79
C ALA A 200 17.17 -27.01 3.18
#